data_dbf5c0f9c6a7b3b34c02ba84cf73472c
#
_entry.id   dbf5c0f9c6a7b3b34c02ba84cf73472c
#
_cell.length_a   1.000
_cell.length_b   1.000
_cell.length_c   1.000
_cell.angle_alpha   90.00
_cell.angle_beta   90.00
_cell.angle_gamma   90.00
#
_symmetry.space_group_name_H-M   'P 1'
#
loop_
_entity.id
_entity.type
_entity.pdbx_description
1 polymer ?
#
loop_
_entity_poly.entity_id
_entity_poly.type
_entity_poly.pdbx_seq_one_letter_code
_entity_poly.pdbx_strand_id
1 'polypeptide(L)'
;MILKVLEFEFDLIVVGAGSGGLAAAKRAASYGAKVAIIEVNKIGGTCVIRGCVPKKLMVYAANNRRNMLSSEGYGLISKEITFESNILLKNVREEVSRLSVLHSCLLYTSPSPRDS
;
A
#
# COMPACT_ATOMS: atom_id res chain seq x y z
N MET A 1 32.55 -33.61 -21.89
CA MET A 1 31.49 -33.17 -20.92
C MET A 1 30.93 -31.86 -21.40
N ILE A 2 29.68 -31.84 -21.78
CA ILE A 2 29.02 -30.59 -22.23
C ILE A 2 28.47 -29.90 -20.97
N LEU A 3 29.08 -28.78 -20.60
CA LEU A 3 28.54 -27.91 -19.55
C LEU A 3 27.32 -27.20 -20.14
N LYS A 4 26.13 -27.60 -19.70
CA LYS A 4 24.90 -26.89 -20.01
C LYS A 4 24.87 -25.63 -19.13
N VAL A 5 25.14 -24.48 -19.71
CA VAL A 5 24.94 -23.19 -19.01
C VAL A 5 23.44 -23.01 -18.85
N LEU A 6 22.97 -22.95 -17.61
CA LEU A 6 21.58 -22.60 -17.31
C LEU A 6 21.45 -21.09 -17.37
N GLU A 7 20.70 -20.59 -18.33
CA GLU A 7 20.35 -19.18 -18.40
C GLU A 7 19.03 -18.97 -17.64
N PHE A 8 19.05 -18.01 -16.73
CA PHE A 8 17.86 -17.61 -15.98
C PHE A 8 17.36 -16.27 -16.53
N GLU A 9 16.05 -16.15 -16.71
CA GLU A 9 15.43 -14.91 -17.19
C GLU A 9 15.47 -13.80 -16.14
N PHE A 10 15.38 -14.15 -14.85
CA PHE A 10 15.40 -13.23 -13.73
C PHE A 10 16.53 -13.55 -12.76
N ASP A 11 17.11 -12.52 -12.17
CA ASP A 11 18.11 -12.64 -11.10
C ASP A 11 17.44 -12.95 -9.75
N LEU A 12 16.23 -12.43 -9.53
CA LEU A 12 15.45 -12.61 -8.31
C LEU A 12 13.97 -12.71 -8.63
N ILE A 13 13.31 -13.67 -8.00
CA ILE A 13 11.85 -13.78 -7.99
C ILE A 13 11.38 -13.56 -6.57
N VAL A 14 10.49 -12.57 -6.37
CA VAL A 14 9.89 -12.25 -5.08
C VAL A 14 8.45 -12.77 -5.07
N VAL A 15 8.13 -13.61 -4.14
CA VAL A 15 6.78 -14.15 -3.96
C VAL A 15 6.07 -13.35 -2.86
N GLY A 16 5.07 -12.59 -3.26
CA GLY A 16 4.33 -11.68 -2.41
C GLY A 16 4.72 -10.21 -2.58
N ALA A 17 3.72 -9.37 -2.85
CA ALA A 17 3.87 -7.92 -3.02
C ALA A 17 3.35 -7.13 -1.80
N GLY A 18 3.67 -7.61 -0.60
CA GLY A 18 3.50 -6.87 0.64
C GLY A 18 4.68 -5.93 0.90
N SER A 19 4.75 -5.35 2.09
CA SER A 19 5.80 -4.39 2.46
C SER A 19 7.22 -4.97 2.30
N GLY A 20 7.44 -6.21 2.75
CA GLY A 20 8.73 -6.88 2.65
C GLY A 20 9.10 -7.22 1.21
N GLY A 21 8.16 -7.80 0.46
CA GLY A 21 8.38 -8.17 -0.95
C GLY A 21 8.64 -6.95 -1.83
N LEU A 22 7.86 -5.89 -1.68
CA LEU A 22 8.06 -4.64 -2.40
C LEU A 22 9.41 -4.00 -2.07
N ALA A 23 9.80 -3.96 -0.80
CA ALA A 23 11.08 -3.42 -0.38
C ALA A 23 12.25 -4.24 -0.93
N ALA A 24 12.19 -5.56 -0.85
CA ALA A 24 13.22 -6.45 -1.38
C ALA A 24 13.38 -6.32 -2.89
N ALA A 25 12.27 -6.32 -3.62
CA ALA A 25 12.28 -6.19 -5.08
C ALA A 25 12.87 -4.86 -5.54
N LYS A 26 12.41 -3.75 -4.95
CA LYS A 26 12.93 -2.40 -5.29
C LYS A 26 14.40 -2.27 -4.94
N ARG A 27 14.81 -2.81 -3.79
CA ARG A 27 16.21 -2.77 -3.37
C ARG A 27 17.11 -3.55 -4.33
N ALA A 28 16.74 -4.77 -4.69
CA ALA A 28 17.48 -5.58 -5.63
C ALA A 28 17.55 -4.91 -7.01
N ALA A 29 16.44 -4.37 -7.51
CA ALA A 29 16.39 -3.64 -8.77
C ALA A 29 17.30 -2.41 -8.78
N SER A 30 17.42 -1.70 -7.66
CA SER A 30 18.29 -0.53 -7.54
C SER A 30 19.77 -0.88 -7.67
N TYR A 31 20.15 -2.13 -7.44
CA TYR A 31 21.49 -2.65 -7.68
C TYR A 31 21.66 -3.29 -9.07
N GLY A 32 20.67 -3.15 -9.94
CA GLY A 32 20.73 -3.63 -11.33
C GLY A 32 20.22 -5.05 -11.53
N ALA A 33 19.64 -5.69 -10.53
CA ALA A 33 19.06 -7.01 -10.66
C ALA A 33 17.78 -6.97 -11.51
N LYS A 34 17.59 -7.98 -12.36
CA LYS A 34 16.35 -8.22 -13.07
C LYS A 34 15.41 -8.99 -12.14
N VAL A 35 14.35 -8.33 -11.67
CA VAL A 35 13.45 -8.85 -10.63
C VAL A 35 12.05 -9.08 -11.19
N ALA A 36 11.46 -10.21 -10.80
CA ALA A 36 10.03 -10.47 -10.98
C ALA A 36 9.34 -10.54 -9.62
N ILE A 37 8.11 -10.05 -9.56
CA ILE A 37 7.25 -10.17 -8.38
C ILE A 37 6.03 -10.99 -8.76
N ILE A 38 5.68 -11.95 -7.90
CA ILE A 38 4.47 -12.76 -8.03
C ILE A 38 3.54 -12.42 -6.89
N GLU A 39 2.33 -12.00 -7.19
CA GLU A 39 1.29 -11.68 -6.22
C GLU A 39 -0.04 -12.30 -6.65
N VAL A 40 -0.69 -13.01 -5.75
CA VAL A 40 -1.97 -13.68 -6.03
C VAL A 40 -3.18 -12.77 -5.79
N ASN A 41 -2.98 -11.62 -5.17
CA ASN A 41 -4.02 -10.68 -4.79
C ASN A 41 -3.60 -9.25 -5.15
N LYS A 42 -4.18 -8.26 -4.48
CA LYS A 42 -3.83 -6.85 -4.68
C LYS A 42 -2.45 -6.53 -4.15
N ILE A 43 -1.72 -5.70 -4.88
CA ILE A 43 -0.41 -5.20 -4.47
C ILE A 43 -0.56 -4.28 -3.26
N GLY A 44 0.29 -4.45 -2.26
CA GLY A 44 0.31 -3.68 -1.02
C GLY A 44 0.33 -4.54 0.24
N GLY A 45 -0.14 -5.76 0.14
CA GLY A 45 -0.15 -6.72 1.26
C GLY A 45 -1.13 -6.36 2.37
N THR A 46 -1.02 -7.04 3.49
CA THR A 46 -1.92 -6.88 4.63
C THR A 46 -1.97 -5.44 5.14
N CYS A 47 -0.85 -4.77 5.26
CA CYS A 47 -0.78 -3.40 5.79
C CYS A 47 -1.61 -2.42 4.96
N VAL A 48 -1.46 -2.42 3.65
CA VAL A 48 -2.18 -1.49 2.76
C VAL A 48 -3.65 -1.89 2.62
N ILE A 49 -3.93 -3.18 2.44
CA ILE A 49 -5.26 -3.66 2.03
C ILE A 49 -6.18 -3.89 3.24
N ARG A 50 -5.67 -4.46 4.32
CA ARG A 50 -6.48 -4.97 5.44
C ARG A 50 -5.98 -4.58 6.82
N GLY A 51 -4.93 -3.81 6.95
CA GLY A 51 -4.25 -3.55 8.22
C GLY A 51 -4.00 -2.09 8.49
N CYS A 52 -2.76 -1.67 8.44
CA CYS A 52 -2.28 -0.37 8.92
C CYS A 52 -3.02 0.82 8.30
N VAL A 53 -3.25 0.81 6.99
CA VAL A 53 -3.88 1.92 6.28
C VAL A 53 -5.36 2.05 6.63
N PRO A 54 -6.22 1.04 6.44
CA PRO A 54 -7.63 1.15 6.81
C PRO A 54 -7.83 1.40 8.30
N LYS A 55 -7.02 0.79 9.16
CA LYS A 55 -7.05 1.06 10.60
C LYS A 55 -6.79 2.54 10.91
N LYS A 56 -5.76 3.12 10.31
CA LYS A 56 -5.38 4.53 10.55
C LYS A 56 -6.47 5.50 10.12
N LEU A 57 -7.11 5.24 9.00
CA LEU A 57 -8.23 6.06 8.52
C LEU A 57 -9.43 5.99 9.48
N MET A 58 -9.73 4.81 10.01
CA MET A 58 -10.78 4.64 11.02
C MET A 58 -10.45 5.35 12.33
N VAL A 59 -9.17 5.34 12.75
CA VAL A 59 -8.71 6.09 13.92
C VAL A 59 -8.86 7.59 13.72
N TYR A 60 -8.57 8.12 12.53
CA TYR A 60 -8.80 9.52 12.21
C TYR A 60 -10.27 9.91 12.32
N ALA A 61 -11.18 9.07 11.82
CA ALA A 61 -12.62 9.29 11.97
C ALA A 61 -13.04 9.33 13.44
N ALA A 62 -12.55 8.40 14.25
CA ALA A 62 -12.82 8.35 15.69
C ALA A 62 -12.29 9.59 16.43
N ASN A 63 -11.09 10.05 16.09
CA ASN A 63 -10.50 11.25 16.66
C ASN A 63 -11.26 12.52 16.27
N ASN A 64 -11.71 12.63 15.03
CA ASN A 64 -12.53 13.74 14.57
C ASN A 64 -13.84 13.83 15.36
N ARG A 65 -14.52 12.69 15.56
CA ARG A 65 -15.72 12.66 16.39
C ARG A 65 -15.44 13.12 17.83
N ARG A 66 -14.35 12.65 18.42
CA ARG A 66 -13.95 13.05 19.77
C ARG A 66 -13.68 14.55 19.86
N ASN A 67 -12.99 15.11 18.86
CA ASN A 67 -12.71 16.55 18.77
C ASN A 67 -14.00 17.36 18.66
N MET A 68 -14.95 16.91 17.84
CA MET A 68 -16.26 17.56 17.70
C MET A 68 -17.03 17.57 19.02
N LEU A 69 -17.03 16.47 19.77
CA LEU A 69 -17.68 16.37 21.06
C LEU A 69 -17.06 17.27 22.14
N SER A 70 -15.74 17.50 22.07
CA SER A 70 -15.03 18.36 23.02
C SER A 70 -14.97 19.82 22.62
N SER A 71 -15.43 20.17 21.42
CA SER A 71 -15.30 21.52 20.86
C SER A 71 -16.14 22.58 21.60
N GLU A 72 -17.18 22.19 22.32
CA GLU A 72 -18.00 23.11 23.11
C GLU A 72 -17.18 23.87 24.17
N GLY A 73 -16.16 23.22 24.75
CA GLY A 73 -15.23 23.87 25.68
C GLY A 73 -14.43 25.01 25.07
N TYR A 74 -14.38 25.10 23.74
CA TYR A 74 -13.74 26.15 22.99
C TYR A 74 -14.72 27.13 22.32
N GLY A 75 -15.99 27.05 22.70
CA GLY A 75 -17.04 27.90 22.14
C GLY A 75 -17.56 27.46 20.78
N LEU A 76 -17.15 26.29 20.27
CA LEU A 76 -17.62 25.73 19.02
C LEU A 76 -18.78 24.76 19.30
N ILE A 77 -20.00 25.23 19.05
CA ILE A 77 -21.21 24.48 19.38
C ILE A 77 -21.71 23.74 18.15
N SER A 78 -21.75 22.41 18.25
CA SER A 78 -22.37 21.52 17.28
C SER A 78 -23.66 20.95 17.86
N LYS A 79 -24.80 21.21 17.21
CA LYS A 79 -26.11 20.79 17.72
C LYS A 79 -26.33 19.30 17.67
N GLU A 80 -25.85 18.63 16.63
CA GLU A 80 -26.01 17.19 16.43
C GLU A 80 -24.90 16.65 15.56
N ILE A 81 -24.32 15.52 15.97
CA ILE A 81 -23.32 14.81 15.19
C ILE A 81 -23.94 13.49 14.74
N THR A 82 -24.16 13.34 13.44
CA THR A 82 -24.60 12.10 12.83
C THR A 82 -23.42 11.34 12.24
N PHE A 83 -23.48 10.02 12.23
CA PHE A 83 -22.45 9.17 11.66
C PHE A 83 -22.99 8.28 10.56
N GLU A 84 -22.48 8.46 9.36
CA GLU A 84 -22.80 7.68 8.18
C GLU A 84 -21.67 6.68 7.89
N SER A 85 -21.80 5.46 8.42
CA SER A 85 -20.78 4.43 8.29
C SER A 85 -20.46 4.06 6.83
N ASN A 86 -21.46 4.09 5.96
CA ASN A 86 -21.30 3.79 4.54
C ASN A 86 -20.37 4.77 3.84
N ILE A 87 -20.41 6.05 4.21
CA ILE A 87 -19.51 7.08 3.65
C ILE A 87 -18.08 6.79 4.09
N LEU A 88 -17.86 6.53 5.36
CA LEU A 88 -16.54 6.19 5.88
C LEU A 88 -15.96 4.96 5.18
N LEU A 89 -16.73 3.87 5.13
CA LEU A 89 -16.27 2.62 4.52
C LEU A 89 -15.97 2.77 3.03
N LYS A 90 -16.80 3.53 2.30
CA LYS A 90 -16.56 3.84 0.90
C LYS A 90 -15.23 4.56 0.72
N ASN A 91 -15.00 5.63 1.48
CA ASN A 91 -13.78 6.43 1.39
C ASN A 91 -12.53 5.64 1.79
N VAL A 92 -12.63 4.79 2.81
CA VAL A 92 -11.54 3.88 3.20
C VAL A 92 -11.19 2.92 2.07
N ARG A 93 -12.19 2.29 1.44
CA ARG A 93 -11.98 1.37 0.32
C ARG A 93 -11.38 2.05 -0.90
N GLU A 94 -11.82 3.26 -1.22
CA GLU A 94 -11.28 4.05 -2.32
C GLU A 94 -9.82 4.41 -2.08
N GLU A 95 -9.45 4.83 -0.88
CA GLU A 95 -8.07 5.15 -0.52
C GLU A 95 -7.16 3.92 -0.57
N VAL A 96 -7.61 2.79 -0.05
CA VAL A 96 -6.90 1.51 -0.12
C VAL A 96 -6.66 1.10 -1.58
N SER A 97 -7.69 1.22 -2.43
CA SER A 97 -7.57 0.92 -3.87
C SER A 97 -6.59 1.87 -4.56
N ARG A 98 -6.63 3.16 -4.24
CA ARG A 98 -5.71 4.16 -4.77
C ARG A 98 -4.27 3.83 -4.44
N LEU A 99 -3.99 3.47 -3.20
CA LEU A 99 -2.64 3.10 -2.76
C LEU A 99 -2.15 1.81 -3.40
N SER A 100 -3.00 0.82 -3.58
CA SER A 100 -2.65 -0.42 -4.28
C SER A 100 -2.26 -0.14 -5.74
N VAL A 101 -3.03 0.68 -6.44
CA VAL A 101 -2.71 1.11 -7.81
C VAL A 101 -1.41 1.91 -7.85
N LEU A 102 -1.21 2.82 -6.89
CA LEU A 102 0.02 3.62 -6.80
C LEU A 102 1.25 2.72 -6.64
N HIS A 103 1.21 1.73 -5.78
CA HIS A 103 2.30 0.77 -5.61
C HIS A 103 2.57 -0.02 -6.88
N SER A 104 1.52 -0.42 -7.60
CA SER A 104 1.65 -1.09 -8.89
C SER A 104 2.34 -0.18 -9.92
N CYS A 105 1.91 1.06 -10.04
CA CYS A 105 2.55 2.04 -10.95
C CYS A 105 4.01 2.28 -10.60
N LEU A 106 4.35 2.40 -9.32
CA LEU A 106 5.74 2.60 -8.88
C LEU A 106 6.65 1.42 -9.22
N LEU A 107 6.13 0.20 -9.24
CA LEU A 107 6.88 -0.97 -9.68
C LEU A 107 7.23 -0.91 -11.17
N TYR A 108 6.29 -0.48 -12.01
CA TYR A 108 6.51 -0.37 -13.46
C TYR A 108 7.37 0.84 -13.86
N THR A 109 7.35 1.91 -13.07
CA THR A 109 8.07 3.15 -13.37
C THR A 109 9.39 3.30 -12.64
N SER A 110 9.69 2.41 -11.70
CA SER A 110 10.99 2.43 -11.00
C SER A 110 12.11 2.14 -12.00
N PRO A 111 13.04 3.08 -12.23
CA PRO A 111 14.14 2.83 -13.17
C PRO A 111 15.04 1.73 -12.62
N SER A 112 15.26 0.69 -13.44
CA SER A 112 16.35 -0.25 -13.26
C SER A 112 17.55 0.26 -14.05
N PRO A 113 18.79 0.15 -13.55
CA PRO A 113 19.97 0.47 -14.34
C PRO A 113 20.08 -0.30 -15.66
N ARG A 114 19.37 -1.43 -15.78
CA ARG A 114 19.29 -2.24 -17.02
C ARG A 114 18.25 -1.75 -18.02
N ASP A 115 17.31 -0.89 -17.61
CA ASP A 115 16.23 -0.38 -18.45
C ASP A 115 16.55 1.02 -19.04
N SER A 116 17.69 1.54 -18.68
CA SER A 116 18.18 2.84 -19.18
C SER A 116 19.00 2.71 -20.47
#